data_a1a3d031f6d1989a942c881fd55185da
#
_entry.id   a1a3d031f6d1989a942c881fd55185da
#
_cell.length_a   1.000
_cell.length_b   1.000
_cell.length_c   1.000
_cell.angle_alpha   90.00
_cell.angle_beta   90.00
_cell.angle_gamma   90.00
#
_symmetry.space_group_name_H-M   'P 1'
#
loop_
_entity.id
_entity.type
_entity.pdbx_description
1 polymer ?
#
loop_
_entity_poly.entity_id
_entity_poly.type
_entity_poly.pdbx_seq_one_letter_code
_entity_poly.pdbx_strand_id
1 'polypeptide(L)'
;ATETRHALPEYQTLFPDAHVRLMEDPPGPPVKATYLLKIKGSDTKTLEAIAQDLAIKSQSIPGIVDLKTSVPERGYDYLYHLDREKAQLLGITPHDAVSALKTALSGTSAGLYHQTLHEGITKEEQEFIIVRYDQNSRNEESDLSLILLSAQDGTKVPLSEILTKDNSPASTTILTDGREETVYVSGEMENRSIIYAVLDL
;
A
#
# COMPACT_ATOMS: atom_id res chain seq x y z
N ALA A 1 0.88 -15.07 24.77
CA ALA A 1 0.65 -15.21 23.33
C ALA A 1 -0.67 -15.93 23.04
N THR A 2 -0.87 -17.15 23.52
CA THR A 2 -2.09 -17.94 23.21
C THR A 2 -3.39 -17.23 23.63
N GLU A 3 -3.47 -16.66 24.82
CA GLU A 3 -4.64 -15.90 25.29
C GLU A 3 -4.92 -14.67 24.41
N THR A 4 -3.88 -13.94 24.04
CA THR A 4 -4.00 -12.75 23.18
C THR A 4 -4.47 -13.16 21.78
N ARG A 5 -4.01 -14.30 21.26
CA ARG A 5 -4.41 -14.83 19.95
C ARG A 5 -5.89 -15.18 19.91
N HIS A 6 -6.49 -15.68 21.01
CA HIS A 6 -7.92 -15.93 21.10
C HIS A 6 -8.79 -14.68 21.03
N ALA A 7 -8.22 -13.49 21.32
CA ALA A 7 -8.93 -12.22 21.19
C ALA A 7 -8.88 -11.63 19.77
N LEU A 8 -7.99 -12.11 18.87
CA LEU A 8 -7.85 -11.57 17.51
C LEU A 8 -9.15 -11.56 16.69
N PRO A 9 -10.04 -12.58 16.75
CA PRO A 9 -11.30 -12.56 16.01
C PRO A 9 -12.20 -11.38 16.38
N GLU A 10 -12.18 -10.93 17.63
CA GLU A 10 -12.94 -9.76 18.09
C GLU A 10 -12.42 -8.48 17.42
N TYR A 11 -11.09 -8.30 17.37
CA TYR A 11 -10.48 -7.16 16.68
C TYR A 11 -10.71 -7.22 15.16
N GLN A 12 -10.67 -8.41 14.55
CA GLN A 12 -10.96 -8.57 13.13
C GLN A 12 -12.41 -8.17 12.80
N THR A 13 -13.35 -8.40 13.73
CA THR A 13 -14.75 -7.99 13.57
C THR A 13 -14.91 -6.47 13.62
N LEU A 14 -14.11 -5.79 14.45
CA LEU A 14 -14.11 -4.32 14.54
C LEU A 14 -13.47 -3.66 13.30
N PHE A 15 -12.53 -4.35 12.65
CA PHE A 15 -11.79 -3.86 11.47
C PHE A 15 -11.83 -4.91 10.35
N PRO A 16 -12.96 -5.06 9.64
CA PRO A 16 -13.16 -6.14 8.65
C PRO A 16 -12.19 -6.05 7.46
N ASP A 17 -11.74 -4.85 7.11
CA ASP A 17 -10.82 -4.60 6.00
C ASP A 17 -9.34 -4.67 6.41
N ALA A 18 -9.05 -4.94 7.68
CA ALA A 18 -7.68 -5.05 8.19
C ALA A 18 -7.31 -6.50 8.49
N HIS A 19 -6.09 -6.90 8.14
CA HIS A 19 -5.53 -8.18 8.58
C HIS A 19 -4.81 -8.01 9.92
N VAL A 20 -5.48 -8.40 11.02
CA VAL A 20 -4.93 -8.34 12.37
C VAL A 20 -4.18 -9.63 12.68
N ARG A 21 -2.93 -9.54 13.11
CA ARG A 21 -2.12 -10.69 13.50
C ARG A 21 -1.27 -10.39 14.73
N LEU A 22 -0.94 -11.44 15.47
CA LEU A 22 -0.01 -11.39 16.58
C LEU A 22 1.38 -11.86 16.13
N MET A 23 2.39 -11.05 16.33
CA MET A 23 3.78 -11.42 16.09
C MET A 23 4.47 -11.57 17.45
N GLU A 24 5.06 -12.75 17.68
CA GLU A 24 5.86 -13.01 18.87
C GLU A 24 7.34 -12.70 18.57
N ASP A 25 7.98 -11.99 19.48
CA ASP A 25 9.43 -11.79 19.43
C ASP A 25 10.10 -12.83 20.36
N PRO A 26 10.62 -13.94 19.80
CA PRO A 26 11.21 -14.98 20.62
C PRO A 26 12.50 -14.49 21.29
N PRO A 27 12.82 -14.98 22.51
CA PRO A 27 14.08 -14.65 23.15
C PRO A 27 15.24 -15.23 22.34
N GLY A 28 16.13 -14.39 21.84
CA GLY A 28 17.31 -14.82 21.07
C GLY A 28 17.62 -13.87 19.91
N PRO A 29 18.46 -14.30 18.94
CA PRO A 29 18.71 -13.55 17.73
C PRO A 29 17.40 -13.31 16.96
N PRO A 30 17.16 -12.10 16.42
CA PRO A 30 15.92 -11.80 15.72
C PRO A 30 15.72 -12.75 14.52
N VAL A 31 14.64 -13.50 14.55
CA VAL A 31 14.20 -14.37 13.45
C VAL A 31 13.00 -13.72 12.76
N LYS A 32 12.86 -13.92 11.46
CA LYS A 32 11.75 -13.34 10.70
C LYS A 32 10.40 -13.96 11.07
N ALA A 33 10.39 -15.24 11.37
CA ALA A 33 9.22 -16.02 11.78
C ALA A 33 9.65 -17.38 12.30
N THR A 34 8.83 -18.04 13.10
CA THR A 34 9.11 -19.41 13.61
C THR A 34 8.97 -20.47 12.52
N TYR A 35 8.08 -20.25 11.55
CA TYR A 35 7.97 -21.02 10.31
C TYR A 35 8.38 -20.14 9.14
N LEU A 36 9.46 -20.52 8.42
CA LEU A 36 9.99 -19.72 7.31
C LEU A 36 10.49 -20.62 6.19
N LEU A 37 9.83 -20.52 5.04
CA LEU A 37 10.29 -21.13 3.78
C LEU A 37 10.93 -20.04 2.92
N LYS A 38 12.10 -20.34 2.38
CA LYS A 38 12.82 -19.49 1.42
C LYS A 38 12.83 -20.17 0.06
N ILE A 39 12.24 -19.54 -0.94
CA ILE A 39 12.19 -20.02 -2.32
C ILE A 39 13.12 -19.13 -3.12
N LYS A 40 14.14 -19.72 -3.74
CA LYS A 40 15.17 -18.99 -4.50
C LYS A 40 15.20 -19.43 -5.95
N GLY A 41 15.49 -18.52 -6.85
CA GLY A 41 15.60 -18.78 -8.28
C GLY A 41 15.82 -17.53 -9.09
N SER A 42 15.79 -17.66 -10.40
CA SER A 42 16.06 -16.57 -11.35
C SER A 42 14.81 -16.05 -12.06
N ASP A 43 13.65 -16.66 -11.86
CA ASP A 43 12.39 -16.26 -12.50
C ASP A 43 11.35 -15.92 -11.45
N THR A 44 11.09 -14.63 -11.27
CA THR A 44 10.16 -14.07 -10.28
C THR A 44 8.77 -14.67 -10.37
N LYS A 45 8.24 -14.88 -11.60
CA LYS A 45 6.89 -15.43 -11.78
C LYS A 45 6.76 -16.85 -11.28
N THR A 46 7.78 -17.69 -11.57
CA THR A 46 7.84 -19.06 -11.09
C THR A 46 7.99 -19.11 -9.57
N LEU A 47 8.82 -18.22 -8.99
CA LEU A 47 8.97 -18.12 -7.54
C LEU A 47 7.65 -17.72 -6.85
N GLU A 48 6.94 -16.73 -7.40
CA GLU A 48 5.63 -16.31 -6.89
C GLU A 48 4.61 -17.45 -6.93
N ALA A 49 4.53 -18.20 -8.05
CA ALA A 49 3.62 -19.31 -8.20
C ALA A 49 3.91 -20.45 -7.18
N ILE A 50 5.20 -20.80 -7.01
CA ILE A 50 5.63 -21.80 -6.02
C ILE A 50 5.30 -21.32 -4.61
N ALA A 51 5.55 -20.06 -4.29
CA ALA A 51 5.25 -19.50 -2.97
C ALA A 51 3.77 -19.53 -2.64
N GLN A 52 2.90 -19.24 -3.61
CA GLN A 52 1.45 -19.33 -3.45
C GLN A 52 0.99 -20.76 -3.22
N ASP A 53 1.51 -21.73 -3.99
CA ASP A 53 1.18 -23.15 -3.81
C ASP A 53 1.64 -23.67 -2.43
N LEU A 54 2.86 -23.33 -2.01
CA LEU A 54 3.37 -23.65 -0.70
C LEU A 54 2.56 -22.98 0.43
N ALA A 55 2.12 -21.75 0.25
CA ALA A 55 1.27 -21.07 1.22
C ALA A 55 -0.07 -21.81 1.39
N ILE A 56 -0.72 -22.19 0.28
CA ILE A 56 -1.96 -22.97 0.31
C ILE A 56 -1.78 -24.31 1.02
N LYS A 57 -0.70 -25.04 0.70
CA LYS A 57 -0.38 -26.32 1.37
C LYS A 57 -0.12 -26.10 2.86
N SER A 58 0.65 -25.10 3.22
CA SER A 58 0.98 -24.77 4.61
C SER A 58 -0.26 -24.42 5.45
N GLN A 59 -1.31 -23.87 4.86
CA GLN A 59 -2.58 -23.59 5.56
C GLN A 59 -3.25 -24.85 6.10
N SER A 60 -3.05 -25.98 5.46
CA SER A 60 -3.64 -27.25 5.87
C SER A 60 -2.83 -27.98 6.96
N ILE A 61 -1.62 -27.51 7.27
CA ILE A 61 -0.74 -28.13 8.26
C ILE A 61 -1.13 -27.68 9.66
N PRO A 62 -1.48 -28.59 10.57
CA PRO A 62 -1.84 -28.23 11.93
C PRO A 62 -0.70 -27.53 12.68
N GLY A 63 -1.03 -26.46 13.38
CA GLY A 63 -0.10 -25.68 14.18
C GLY A 63 0.61 -24.56 13.44
N ILE A 64 0.42 -24.39 12.12
CA ILE A 64 0.85 -23.20 11.39
C ILE A 64 -0.28 -22.17 11.46
N VAL A 65 0.03 -20.98 11.94
CA VAL A 65 -0.89 -19.85 12.08
C VAL A 65 -0.25 -18.58 11.51
N ASP A 66 -1.06 -17.54 11.27
CA ASP A 66 -0.61 -16.24 10.77
C ASP A 66 0.25 -16.31 9.50
N LEU A 67 -0.10 -17.22 8.60
CA LEU A 67 0.65 -17.47 7.38
C LEU A 67 0.63 -16.25 6.46
N LYS A 68 1.81 -15.94 5.91
CA LYS A 68 2.02 -14.81 5.00
C LYS A 68 3.02 -15.18 3.92
N THR A 69 2.81 -14.67 2.72
CA THR A 69 3.80 -14.67 1.65
C THR A 69 4.46 -13.30 1.51
N SER A 70 5.68 -13.25 1.00
CA SER A 70 6.30 -12.01 0.55
C SER A 70 5.95 -11.66 -0.90
N VAL A 71 5.10 -12.48 -1.54
CA VAL A 71 4.53 -12.14 -2.85
C VAL A 71 3.69 -10.89 -2.69
N PRO A 72 4.03 -9.79 -3.36
CA PRO A 72 3.28 -8.56 -3.22
C PRO A 72 1.88 -8.73 -3.82
N GLU A 73 0.88 -8.18 -3.14
CA GLU A 73 -0.42 -7.99 -3.77
C GLU A 73 -0.25 -7.08 -4.97
N ARG A 74 -0.66 -7.56 -6.14
CA ARG A 74 -0.55 -6.80 -7.38
C ARG A 74 -1.57 -5.67 -7.36
N GLY A 75 -1.11 -4.47 -7.03
CA GLY A 75 -1.84 -3.24 -7.26
C GLY A 75 -1.71 -2.79 -8.71
N TYR A 76 -2.40 -1.72 -9.04
CA TYR A 76 -2.24 -1.02 -10.30
C TYR A 76 -1.75 0.39 -10.01
N ASP A 77 -0.76 0.84 -10.79
CA ASP A 77 -0.39 2.23 -10.86
C ASP A 77 -1.22 2.91 -11.95
N TYR A 78 -1.74 4.07 -11.66
CA TYR A 78 -2.45 4.87 -12.63
C TYR A 78 -1.46 5.81 -13.30
N LEU A 79 -1.29 5.62 -14.62
CA LEU A 79 -0.48 6.48 -15.46
C LEU A 79 -1.37 7.50 -16.15
N TYR A 80 -1.08 8.78 -15.95
CA TYR A 80 -1.80 9.86 -16.59
C TYR A 80 -0.98 10.41 -17.76
N HIS A 81 -1.53 10.38 -18.95
CA HIS A 81 -0.91 10.89 -20.16
C HIS A 81 -1.58 12.21 -20.53
N LEU A 82 -0.77 13.25 -20.66
CA LEU A 82 -1.23 14.58 -21.08
C LEU A 82 -1.28 14.66 -22.61
N ASP A 83 -2.44 15.01 -23.15
CA ASP A 83 -2.57 15.44 -24.54
C ASP A 83 -1.97 16.85 -24.66
N ARG A 84 -0.70 16.88 -25.11
CA ARG A 84 0.07 18.13 -25.19
C ARG A 84 -0.47 19.08 -26.25
N GLU A 85 -1.01 18.55 -27.35
CA GLU A 85 -1.55 19.36 -28.44
C GLU A 85 -2.82 20.08 -27.97
N LYS A 86 -3.73 19.33 -27.35
CA LYS A 86 -4.98 19.87 -26.82
C LYS A 86 -4.72 20.86 -25.68
N ALA A 87 -3.83 20.54 -24.76
CA ALA A 87 -3.45 21.43 -23.67
C ALA A 87 -2.86 22.75 -24.20
N GLN A 88 -2.00 22.69 -25.23
CA GLN A 88 -1.41 23.87 -25.85
C GLN A 88 -2.46 24.76 -26.54
N LEU A 89 -3.41 24.17 -27.22
CA LEU A 89 -4.53 24.91 -27.85
C LEU A 89 -5.37 25.65 -26.83
N LEU A 90 -5.52 25.10 -25.63
CA LEU A 90 -6.26 25.70 -24.50
C LEU A 90 -5.40 26.65 -23.67
N GLY A 91 -4.11 26.78 -23.98
CA GLY A 91 -3.15 27.58 -23.20
C GLY A 91 -2.86 27.02 -21.80
N ILE A 92 -3.09 25.73 -21.60
CA ILE A 92 -2.83 25.04 -20.34
C ILE A 92 -1.42 24.45 -20.39
N THR A 93 -0.59 24.78 -19.40
CA THR A 93 0.77 24.20 -19.33
C THR A 93 0.76 22.82 -18.68
N PRO A 94 1.73 21.94 -19.02
CA PRO A 94 1.89 20.66 -18.33
C PRO A 94 2.05 20.83 -16.81
N HIS A 95 2.69 21.91 -16.38
CA HIS A 95 2.86 22.23 -14.97
C HIS A 95 1.51 22.48 -14.27
N ASP A 96 0.61 23.22 -14.90
CA ASP A 96 -0.72 23.52 -14.33
C ASP A 96 -1.55 22.24 -14.18
N ALA A 97 -1.53 21.36 -15.21
CA ALA A 97 -2.22 20.09 -15.19
C ALA A 97 -1.71 19.18 -14.06
N VAL A 98 -0.37 19.03 -13.93
CA VAL A 98 0.25 18.21 -12.88
C VAL A 98 0.02 18.80 -11.50
N SER A 99 0.11 20.12 -11.34
CA SER A 99 -0.12 20.80 -10.05
C SER A 99 -1.55 20.66 -9.58
N ALA A 100 -2.52 20.78 -10.50
CA ALA A 100 -3.94 20.60 -10.18
C ALA A 100 -4.22 19.15 -9.75
N LEU A 101 -3.72 18.16 -10.50
CA LEU A 101 -3.86 16.75 -10.18
C LEU A 101 -3.22 16.43 -8.83
N LYS A 102 -2.00 16.90 -8.58
CA LYS A 102 -1.30 16.70 -7.31
C LYS A 102 -2.07 17.31 -6.14
N THR A 103 -2.58 18.54 -6.31
CA THR A 103 -3.36 19.23 -5.27
C THR A 103 -4.64 18.46 -4.96
N ALA A 104 -5.35 17.99 -5.98
CA ALA A 104 -6.59 17.23 -5.81
C ALA A 104 -6.34 15.89 -5.08
N LEU A 105 -5.36 15.12 -5.52
CA LEU A 105 -5.13 13.76 -5.02
C LEU A 105 -4.30 13.71 -3.72
N SER A 106 -3.15 14.37 -3.72
CA SER A 106 -2.18 14.31 -2.60
C SER A 106 -2.33 15.48 -1.63
N GLY A 107 -2.83 16.60 -2.12
CA GLY A 107 -2.90 17.84 -1.39
C GLY A 107 -1.68 18.74 -1.55
N THR A 108 -1.89 20.00 -1.24
CA THR A 108 -0.86 21.04 -1.22
C THR A 108 -0.94 21.79 0.10
N SER A 109 0.20 22.11 0.70
CA SER A 109 0.25 22.96 1.88
C SER A 109 -0.12 24.40 1.53
N ALA A 110 -1.17 24.90 2.16
CA ALA A 110 -1.63 26.27 2.02
C ALA A 110 -1.02 27.22 3.06
N GLY A 111 -0.37 26.66 4.09
CA GLY A 111 0.26 27.43 5.15
C GLY A 111 0.45 26.65 6.43
N LEU A 112 0.85 27.35 7.48
CA LEU A 112 1.00 26.81 8.83
C LEU A 112 -0.13 27.31 9.71
N TYR A 113 -0.68 26.43 10.49
CA TYR A 113 -1.62 26.76 11.55
C TYR A 113 -0.89 26.76 12.89
N HIS A 114 -1.02 27.86 13.62
CA HIS A 114 -0.49 28.00 14.97
C HIS A 114 -1.65 27.91 15.96
N GLN A 115 -1.73 26.83 16.70
CA GLN A 115 -2.71 26.68 17.76
C GLN A 115 -2.20 27.39 19.02
N THR A 116 -2.86 28.46 19.43
CA THR A 116 -2.67 29.08 20.74
C THR A 116 -3.47 28.27 21.76
N LEU A 117 -2.81 27.38 22.49
CA LEU A 117 -3.44 26.70 23.62
C LEU A 117 -3.65 27.74 24.75
N HIS A 118 -4.89 27.81 25.24
CA HIS A 118 -5.20 28.56 26.47
C HIS A 118 -4.42 27.97 27.65
N GLU A 119 -3.83 28.85 28.48
CA GLU A 119 -3.07 28.58 29.71
C GLU A 119 -1.62 28.07 29.50
N GLY A 120 -0.72 28.99 29.13
CA GLY A 120 0.68 28.97 29.59
C GLY A 120 1.60 27.84 29.10
N ILE A 121 1.11 26.90 28.30
CA ILE A 121 1.92 25.85 27.71
C ILE A 121 1.92 26.05 26.19
N THR A 122 2.91 26.78 25.71
CA THR A 122 3.23 26.87 24.28
C THR A 122 3.84 25.57 23.82
N LYS A 123 3.03 24.59 23.46
CA LYS A 123 3.43 23.62 22.44
C LYS A 123 3.23 24.31 21.10
N GLU A 124 4.27 24.90 20.58
CA GLU A 124 4.35 25.33 19.19
C GLU A 124 4.47 24.08 18.28
N GLU A 125 3.44 23.25 18.25
CA GLU A 125 3.30 22.26 17.19
C GLU A 125 2.79 23.02 15.98
N GLN A 126 3.68 23.20 15.01
CA GLN A 126 3.31 23.78 13.72
C GLN A 126 2.55 22.72 12.92
N GLU A 127 1.27 22.94 12.68
CA GLU A 127 0.45 22.08 11.85
C GLU A 127 0.32 22.68 10.43
N PHE A 128 0.50 21.82 9.41
CA PHE A 128 0.30 22.26 8.03
C PHE A 128 -1.18 22.22 7.67
N ILE A 129 -1.67 23.32 7.08
CA ILE A 129 -2.97 23.35 6.46
C ILE A 129 -2.84 22.70 5.09
N ILE A 130 -3.43 21.52 4.92
CA ILE A 130 -3.41 20.79 3.64
C ILE A 130 -4.75 20.97 2.94
N VAL A 131 -4.69 21.48 1.71
CA VAL A 131 -5.85 21.58 0.81
C VAL A 131 -5.81 20.41 -0.17
N ARG A 132 -6.87 19.60 -0.18
CA ARG A 132 -7.07 18.47 -1.09
C ARG A 132 -8.56 18.15 -1.24
N TYR A 133 -8.92 17.33 -2.23
CA TYR A 133 -10.28 16.80 -2.28
C TYR A 133 -10.54 15.83 -1.13
N ASP A 134 -11.81 15.67 -0.78
CA ASP A 134 -12.21 14.69 0.23
C ASP A 134 -11.85 13.26 -0.20
N GLN A 135 -11.86 12.31 0.73
CA GLN A 135 -11.43 10.95 0.49
C GLN A 135 -12.34 10.21 -0.50
N ASN A 136 -13.65 10.46 -0.47
CA ASN A 136 -14.60 9.79 -1.34
C ASN A 136 -14.43 10.24 -2.79
N SER A 137 -14.18 11.54 -2.99
CA SER A 137 -13.97 12.14 -4.32
C SER A 137 -12.60 11.81 -4.95
N ARG A 138 -11.73 11.09 -4.25
CA ARG A 138 -10.39 10.70 -4.74
C ARG A 138 -10.27 9.24 -5.15
N ASN A 139 -11.29 8.42 -4.89
CA ASN A 139 -11.22 6.97 -5.07
C ASN A 139 -11.81 6.50 -6.41
N GLU A 140 -12.54 7.35 -7.12
CA GLU A 140 -13.24 6.98 -8.35
C GLU A 140 -12.60 7.55 -9.60
N GLU A 141 -12.79 6.86 -10.72
CA GLU A 141 -12.23 7.21 -12.02
C GLU A 141 -12.82 8.50 -12.61
N SER A 142 -14.02 8.85 -12.16
CA SER A 142 -14.78 10.04 -12.57
C SER A 142 -14.21 11.36 -12.04
N ASP A 143 -13.28 11.31 -11.08
CA ASP A 143 -12.87 12.50 -10.32
C ASP A 143 -12.06 13.50 -11.12
N LEU A 144 -11.41 13.08 -12.21
CA LEU A 144 -10.71 14.00 -13.11
C LEU A 144 -11.64 15.02 -13.77
N SER A 145 -12.93 14.71 -13.93
CA SER A 145 -13.91 15.63 -14.50
C SER A 145 -14.28 16.77 -13.55
N LEU A 146 -14.06 16.58 -12.26
CA LEU A 146 -14.34 17.60 -11.24
C LEU A 146 -13.19 18.60 -11.09
N ILE A 147 -11.98 18.25 -11.56
CA ILE A 147 -10.79 19.11 -11.50
C ILE A 147 -10.84 20.07 -12.69
N LEU A 148 -11.16 21.32 -12.43
CA LEU A 148 -11.30 22.34 -13.45
C LEU A 148 -10.03 23.20 -13.52
N LEU A 149 -9.45 23.28 -14.72
CA LEU A 149 -8.38 24.22 -15.05
C LEU A 149 -8.96 25.46 -15.76
N SER A 150 -8.26 26.57 -15.65
CA SER A 150 -8.62 27.76 -16.41
C SER A 150 -7.77 27.80 -17.69
N ALA A 151 -8.44 27.78 -18.83
CA ALA A 151 -7.80 28.05 -20.12
C ALA A 151 -7.38 29.51 -20.23
N GLN A 152 -6.60 29.84 -21.24
CA GLN A 152 -6.07 31.21 -21.44
C GLN A 152 -7.17 32.23 -21.65
N ASP A 153 -8.31 31.83 -22.23
CA ASP A 153 -9.50 32.69 -22.44
C ASP A 153 -10.41 32.79 -21.18
N GLY A 154 -10.05 32.14 -20.09
CA GLY A 154 -10.82 32.07 -18.86
C GLY A 154 -11.86 30.96 -18.81
N THR A 155 -12.01 30.17 -19.87
CA THR A 155 -12.90 28.99 -19.89
C THR A 155 -12.46 27.97 -18.90
N LYS A 156 -13.38 27.27 -18.22
CA LYS A 156 -13.11 26.17 -17.32
C LYS A 156 -13.09 24.86 -18.10
N VAL A 157 -11.97 24.18 -18.07
CA VAL A 157 -11.72 22.91 -18.77
C VAL A 157 -11.54 21.81 -17.76
N PRO A 158 -12.35 20.74 -17.80
CA PRO A 158 -12.14 19.56 -16.96
C PRO A 158 -10.80 18.89 -17.29
N LEU A 159 -10.09 18.43 -16.27
CA LEU A 159 -8.80 17.75 -16.44
C LEU A 159 -8.92 16.46 -17.28
N SER A 160 -10.09 15.80 -17.22
CA SER A 160 -10.43 14.64 -18.04
C SER A 160 -10.43 14.88 -19.55
N GLU A 161 -10.51 16.14 -19.98
CA GLU A 161 -10.45 16.46 -21.40
C GLU A 161 -9.04 16.45 -21.99
N ILE A 162 -8.04 16.66 -21.14
CA ILE A 162 -6.63 16.77 -21.53
C ILE A 162 -5.74 15.67 -20.94
N LEU A 163 -6.29 14.84 -20.03
CA LEU A 163 -5.61 13.67 -19.48
C LEU A 163 -6.35 12.40 -19.84
N THR A 164 -5.60 11.40 -20.26
CA THR A 164 -6.03 10.02 -20.34
C THR A 164 -5.37 9.21 -19.23
N LYS A 165 -6.11 8.23 -18.70
CA LYS A 165 -5.66 7.38 -17.60
C LYS A 165 -5.47 5.95 -18.13
N ASP A 166 -4.29 5.39 -17.92
CA ASP A 166 -3.98 4.00 -18.17
C ASP A 166 -3.68 3.28 -16.86
N ASN A 167 -4.05 2.00 -16.81
CA ASN A 167 -3.72 1.13 -15.69
C ASN A 167 -2.46 0.33 -16.06
N SER A 168 -1.42 0.45 -15.25
CA SER A 168 -0.21 -0.37 -15.35
C SER A 168 -0.10 -1.24 -14.11
N PRO A 169 0.33 -2.51 -14.23
CA PRO A 169 0.68 -3.28 -13.04
C PRO A 169 1.70 -2.51 -12.20
N ALA A 170 1.41 -2.36 -10.92
CA ALA A 170 2.32 -1.67 -10.01
C ALA A 170 3.68 -2.38 -9.96
N SER A 171 4.74 -1.58 -9.89
CA SER A 171 6.09 -2.11 -9.69
C SER A 171 6.19 -2.83 -8.36
N THR A 172 6.64 -4.07 -8.38
CA THR A 172 6.80 -4.88 -7.18
C THR A 172 8.25 -4.85 -6.68
N THR A 173 8.42 -4.89 -5.36
CA THR A 173 9.75 -4.99 -4.76
C THR A 173 10.29 -6.39 -4.95
N ILE A 174 11.46 -6.52 -5.57
CA ILE A 174 12.18 -7.80 -5.69
C ILE A 174 13.08 -7.95 -4.45
N LEU A 175 12.84 -9.01 -3.70
CA LEU A 175 13.68 -9.37 -2.57
C LEU A 175 14.83 -10.26 -3.03
N THR A 176 16.03 -10.04 -2.51
CA THR A 176 17.19 -10.86 -2.79
C THR A 176 17.84 -11.38 -1.51
N ASP A 177 18.34 -12.61 -1.55
CA ASP A 177 19.13 -13.24 -0.47
C ASP A 177 20.31 -14.01 -1.09
N GLY A 178 21.54 -13.57 -0.79
CA GLY A 178 22.74 -14.16 -1.36
C GLY A 178 22.89 -13.93 -2.88
N ARG A 179 22.39 -12.82 -3.41
CA ARG A 179 22.36 -12.42 -4.84
C ARG A 179 21.39 -13.21 -5.72
N GLU A 180 20.51 -13.99 -5.12
CA GLU A 180 19.42 -14.67 -5.82
C GLU A 180 18.09 -14.04 -5.44
N GLU A 181 17.18 -13.95 -6.40
CA GLU A 181 15.81 -13.54 -6.10
C GLU A 181 15.18 -14.52 -5.14
N THR A 182 14.50 -14.01 -4.14
CA THR A 182 13.98 -14.81 -3.04
C THR A 182 12.56 -14.40 -2.69
N VAL A 183 11.69 -15.38 -2.59
CA VAL A 183 10.35 -15.23 -2.06
C VAL A 183 10.24 -16.02 -0.76
N TYR A 184 9.52 -15.46 0.20
CA TYR A 184 9.33 -16.08 1.52
C TYR A 184 7.88 -16.49 1.72
N VAL A 185 7.68 -17.66 2.35
CA VAL A 185 6.43 -18.01 3.02
C VAL A 185 6.75 -18.11 4.50
N SER A 186 6.06 -17.33 5.31
CA SER A 186 6.31 -17.21 6.74
C SER A 186 5.03 -17.38 7.55
N GLY A 187 5.15 -17.94 8.75
CA GLY A 187 4.05 -18.13 9.68
C GLY A 187 4.57 -18.36 11.09
N GLU A 188 3.65 -18.46 12.02
CA GLU A 188 3.99 -18.77 13.40
C GLU A 188 3.56 -20.21 13.75
N MET A 189 4.28 -20.81 14.68
CA MET A 189 3.96 -22.15 15.18
C MET A 189 3.18 -22.06 16.49
N GLU A 190 2.01 -22.70 16.54
CA GLU A 190 1.19 -22.78 17.75
C GLU A 190 1.07 -24.25 18.22
N ASN A 191 1.44 -24.49 19.48
CA ASN A 191 1.31 -25.78 20.17
C ASN A 191 1.96 -26.98 19.45
N ARG A 192 2.86 -26.73 18.49
CA ARG A 192 3.53 -27.78 17.72
C ARG A 192 4.96 -27.37 17.34
N SER A 193 5.87 -28.33 17.30
CA SER A 193 7.23 -28.08 16.82
C SER A 193 7.27 -27.91 15.31
N ILE A 194 8.09 -26.97 14.82
CA ILE A 194 8.34 -26.74 13.40
C ILE A 194 8.82 -28.00 12.66
N ILE A 195 9.53 -28.90 13.33
CA ILE A 195 10.04 -30.15 12.72
C ILE A 195 8.89 -30.97 12.14
N TYR A 196 7.80 -31.10 12.88
CA TYR A 196 6.62 -31.85 12.40
C TYR A 196 5.88 -31.12 11.27
N ALA A 197 5.86 -29.79 11.31
CA ALA A 197 5.25 -29.01 10.24
C ALA A 197 6.01 -29.14 8.91
N VAL A 198 7.35 -29.21 8.95
CA VAL A 198 8.18 -29.43 7.76
C VAL A 198 8.06 -30.84 7.21
N LEU A 199 7.82 -31.85 8.06
CA LEU A 199 7.62 -33.24 7.62
C LEU A 199 6.26 -33.44 6.96
N ASP A 200 5.27 -32.63 7.29
CA ASP A 200 3.91 -32.71 6.73
C ASP A 200 3.76 -31.89 5.44
N LEU A 201 4.74 -31.08 5.06
CA LEU A 201 4.78 -30.24 3.86
C LEU A 201 5.13 -31.07 2.61
#